data_7b6d8ac34e7efd62f7fd9c79544756fd
#
_entry.id   7b6d8ac34e7efd62f7fd9c79544756fd
#
_cell.length_a   1.000
_cell.length_b   1.000
_cell.length_c   1.000
_cell.angle_alpha   90.00
_cell.angle_beta   90.00
_cell.angle_gamma   90.00
#
_symmetry.space_group_name_H-M   'P 1'
#
loop_
_entity.id
_entity.type
_entity.pdbx_description
1 polymer ?
#
loop_
_entity_poly.entity_id
_entity_poly.type
_entity_poly.pdbx_seq_one_letter_code
_entity_poly.pdbx_strand_id
1 'polypeptide(L)'
;MKKGLLYLAVVIFSVCTLGACKEEDDTYDAYANWPARNAEYFAQIAAEARDSIARAKGQYGERWEEHCNWRMFKSTTKSQNAAGALTDSICVYIEQRGAGTESPTWSDTVRVNYRGYLMPTQNMVNGEWVEESKGFSQSFMGELDNQIAVPAKMGVSSAVAGFATALQYMHKGDVWWVYIPSELAYGSQSAGSVLPYSTLTFYANLVEYYEPGEDVPDWK
;
A
#
# COMPACT_ATOMS: atom_id res chain seq x y z
N MET A 1 -60.39 -58.91 -48.18
CA MET A 1 -58.98 -59.07 -47.85
C MET A 1 -58.15 -58.02 -48.57
N LYS A 2 -57.65 -56.99 -47.93
CA LYS A 2 -56.48 -56.22 -48.32
C LYS A 2 -56.24 -55.20 -47.19
N LYS A 3 -55.13 -55.40 -46.54
CA LYS A 3 -54.65 -54.60 -45.41
C LYS A 3 -54.13 -53.29 -45.94
N GLY A 4 -54.69 -52.15 -45.48
CA GLY A 4 -54.12 -50.83 -45.72
C GLY A 4 -53.21 -50.46 -44.58
N LEU A 5 -51.95 -50.26 -44.91
CA LEU A 5 -50.90 -49.85 -43.96
C LEU A 5 -50.98 -48.33 -43.82
N LEU A 6 -51.27 -47.88 -42.58
CA LEU A 6 -51.35 -46.47 -42.24
C LEU A 6 -49.94 -46.01 -41.88
N TYR A 7 -49.27 -45.16 -42.66
CA TYR A 7 -48.02 -44.52 -42.35
C TYR A 7 -48.30 -43.29 -41.47
N LEU A 8 -47.96 -43.37 -40.25
CA LEU A 8 -47.93 -42.25 -39.31
C LEU A 8 -46.61 -41.49 -39.48
N ALA A 9 -46.67 -40.36 -40.17
CA ALA A 9 -45.53 -39.47 -40.27
C ALA A 9 -45.35 -38.67 -38.92
N VAL A 10 -44.37 -39.06 -38.12
CA VAL A 10 -43.96 -38.28 -36.93
C VAL A 10 -43.06 -37.16 -37.42
N VAL A 11 -43.59 -35.95 -37.49
CA VAL A 11 -42.78 -34.74 -37.69
C VAL A 11 -42.09 -34.41 -36.35
N ILE A 12 -40.80 -34.73 -36.23
CA ILE A 12 -39.99 -34.30 -35.13
C ILE A 12 -39.62 -32.83 -35.36
N PHE A 13 -40.29 -31.93 -34.64
CA PHE A 13 -39.93 -30.50 -34.57
C PHE A 13 -38.71 -30.36 -33.67
N SER A 14 -37.52 -30.34 -34.28
CA SER A 14 -36.28 -30.03 -33.55
C SER A 14 -36.29 -28.55 -33.20
N VAL A 15 -36.63 -28.23 -31.95
CA VAL A 15 -36.46 -26.89 -31.40
C VAL A 15 -34.96 -26.72 -31.08
N CYS A 16 -34.24 -26.10 -32.03
CA CYS A 16 -32.93 -25.57 -31.74
C CYS A 16 -33.07 -24.41 -30.74
N THR A 17 -32.98 -24.70 -29.47
CA THR A 17 -32.68 -23.66 -28.46
C THR A 17 -31.30 -23.14 -28.75
N LEU A 18 -31.22 -21.98 -29.42
CA LEU A 18 -30.04 -21.16 -29.45
C LEU A 18 -29.80 -20.69 -27.98
N GLY A 19 -29.06 -21.50 -27.22
CA GLY A 19 -28.43 -21.04 -26.03
C GLY A 19 -27.44 -19.96 -26.45
N ALA A 20 -27.84 -18.70 -26.33
CA ALA A 20 -26.88 -17.60 -26.30
C ALA A 20 -26.00 -17.87 -25.10
N CYS A 21 -24.83 -18.45 -25.33
CA CYS A 21 -23.72 -18.28 -24.39
C CYS A 21 -23.54 -16.77 -24.29
N LYS A 22 -23.97 -16.17 -23.17
CA LYS A 22 -23.32 -14.97 -22.71
C LYS A 22 -21.87 -15.41 -22.49
N GLU A 23 -20.99 -15.01 -23.39
CA GLU A 23 -19.59 -14.83 -23.00
C GLU A 23 -19.64 -13.85 -21.85
N GLU A 24 -19.54 -14.36 -20.62
CA GLU A 24 -19.11 -13.55 -19.51
C GLU A 24 -17.72 -13.11 -19.92
N ASP A 25 -17.61 -11.83 -20.24
CA ASP A 25 -16.36 -11.17 -20.54
C ASP A 25 -15.58 -11.22 -19.20
N ASP A 26 -14.82 -12.30 -18.98
CA ASP A 26 -13.93 -12.50 -17.84
C ASP A 26 -12.74 -11.53 -17.92
N THR A 27 -13.03 -10.27 -18.29
CA THR A 27 -12.05 -9.21 -18.21
C THR A 27 -11.80 -8.93 -16.74
N TYR A 28 -10.64 -9.37 -16.26
CA TYR A 28 -10.18 -9.05 -14.90
C TYR A 28 -10.16 -7.53 -14.71
N ASP A 29 -11.05 -7.04 -13.84
CA ASP A 29 -11.01 -5.64 -13.41
C ASP A 29 -10.09 -5.51 -12.19
N ALA A 30 -8.88 -5.01 -12.42
CA ALA A 30 -7.87 -4.77 -11.39
C ALA A 30 -8.39 -3.87 -10.26
N TYR A 31 -9.44 -3.09 -10.50
CA TYR A 31 -9.99 -2.10 -9.57
C TYR A 31 -11.37 -2.48 -9.00
N ALA A 32 -11.90 -3.64 -9.36
CA ALA A 32 -13.15 -4.13 -8.79
C ALA A 32 -13.08 -4.19 -7.26
N ASN A 33 -14.14 -3.74 -6.58
CA ASN A 33 -14.23 -3.70 -5.11
C ASN A 33 -13.03 -3.00 -4.43
N TRP A 34 -12.44 -2.01 -5.09
CA TRP A 34 -11.20 -1.35 -4.67
C TRP A 34 -11.18 -0.92 -3.19
N PRO A 35 -12.20 -0.24 -2.64
CA PRO A 35 -12.19 0.16 -1.23
C PRO A 35 -12.10 -1.03 -0.26
N ALA A 36 -12.90 -2.07 -0.48
CA ALA A 36 -12.93 -3.25 0.39
C ALA A 36 -11.60 -4.01 0.34
N ARG A 37 -11.03 -4.21 -0.86
CA ARG A 37 -9.74 -4.87 -1.03
C ARG A 37 -8.58 -4.10 -0.39
N ASN A 38 -8.60 -2.77 -0.47
CA ASN A 38 -7.59 -1.93 0.19
C ASN A 38 -7.68 -2.00 1.71
N ALA A 39 -8.90 -1.99 2.26
CA ALA A 39 -9.12 -2.16 3.70
C ALA A 39 -8.64 -3.54 4.17
N GLU A 40 -8.92 -4.60 3.42
CA GLU A 40 -8.45 -5.96 3.71
C GLU A 40 -6.93 -6.07 3.60
N TYR A 41 -6.33 -5.52 2.56
CA TYR A 41 -4.87 -5.47 2.38
C TYR A 41 -4.17 -4.82 3.56
N PHE A 42 -4.65 -3.65 4.02
CA PHE A 42 -4.10 -3.01 5.21
C PHE A 42 -4.31 -3.85 6.47
N ALA A 43 -5.49 -4.47 6.63
CA ALA A 43 -5.80 -5.30 7.79
C ALA A 43 -4.87 -6.53 7.88
N GLN A 44 -4.53 -7.16 6.75
CA GLN A 44 -3.59 -8.29 6.67
C GLN A 44 -2.18 -7.86 7.10
N ILE A 45 -1.68 -6.73 6.59
CA ILE A 45 -0.38 -6.17 6.99
C ILE A 45 -0.35 -5.85 8.48
N ALA A 46 -1.42 -5.24 8.98
CA ALA A 46 -1.53 -4.90 10.40
C ALA A 46 -1.61 -6.15 11.30
N ALA A 47 -2.21 -7.22 10.84
CA ALA A 47 -2.20 -8.50 11.54
C ALA A 47 -0.79 -9.08 11.61
N GLU A 48 -0.06 -9.13 10.49
CA GLU A 48 1.34 -9.58 10.44
C GLU A 48 2.24 -8.77 11.37
N ALA A 49 2.10 -7.43 11.33
CA ALA A 49 2.86 -6.54 12.21
C ALA A 49 2.58 -6.82 13.69
N ARG A 50 1.30 -6.94 14.09
CA ARG A 50 0.90 -7.24 15.47
C ARG A 50 1.43 -8.58 15.94
N ASP A 51 1.28 -9.63 15.13
CA ASP A 51 1.72 -10.99 15.47
C ASP A 51 3.24 -11.07 15.61
N SER A 52 3.97 -10.38 14.74
CA SER A 52 5.43 -10.30 14.80
C SER A 52 5.90 -9.54 16.03
N ILE A 53 5.28 -8.41 16.36
CA ILE A 53 5.57 -7.63 17.57
C ILE A 53 5.22 -8.44 18.83
N ALA A 54 4.08 -9.12 18.86
CA ALA A 54 3.67 -9.93 20.01
C ALA A 54 4.63 -11.09 20.26
N ARG A 55 5.05 -11.81 19.21
CA ARG A 55 6.07 -12.86 19.31
C ARG A 55 7.40 -12.33 19.84
N ALA A 56 7.87 -11.20 19.30
CA ALA A 56 9.13 -10.61 19.75
C ALA A 56 9.06 -10.15 21.21
N LYS A 57 7.97 -9.52 21.64
CA LYS A 57 7.72 -9.15 23.04
C LYS A 57 7.71 -10.37 23.96
N GLY A 58 7.05 -11.44 23.54
CA GLY A 58 7.02 -12.69 24.32
C GLY A 58 8.39 -13.35 24.47
N GLN A 59 9.25 -13.25 23.45
CA GLN A 59 10.57 -13.89 23.44
C GLN A 59 11.67 -13.05 24.04
N TYR A 60 11.66 -11.72 23.83
CA TYR A 60 12.78 -10.82 24.17
C TYR A 60 12.42 -9.76 25.22
N GLY A 61 11.16 -9.74 25.68
CA GLY A 61 10.70 -8.76 26.69
C GLY A 61 10.91 -7.33 26.23
N GLU A 62 11.55 -6.49 27.07
CA GLU A 62 11.76 -5.08 26.76
C GLU A 62 12.72 -4.82 25.60
N ARG A 63 13.58 -5.78 25.26
CA ARG A 63 14.49 -5.67 24.11
C ARG A 63 13.87 -6.12 22.76
N TRP A 64 12.56 -6.31 22.70
CA TRP A 64 11.87 -6.78 21.51
C TRP A 64 12.16 -5.95 20.26
N GLU A 65 12.40 -4.64 20.42
CA GLU A 65 12.67 -3.73 19.30
C GLU A 65 13.98 -4.01 18.58
N GLU A 66 14.96 -4.58 19.26
CA GLU A 66 16.23 -5.02 18.66
C GLU A 66 16.05 -6.26 17.76
N HIS A 67 14.98 -7.04 17.98
CA HIS A 67 14.74 -8.34 17.37
C HIS A 67 13.51 -8.39 16.45
N CYS A 68 12.81 -7.27 16.29
CA CYS A 68 11.66 -7.16 15.43
C CYS A 68 11.79 -5.94 14.52
N ASN A 69 11.54 -6.12 13.23
CA ASN A 69 11.55 -5.00 12.29
C ASN A 69 10.18 -4.36 12.12
N TRP A 70 9.11 -4.99 12.58
CA TRP A 70 7.77 -4.42 12.54
C TRP A 70 7.55 -3.40 13.65
N ARG A 71 6.86 -2.29 13.28
CA ARG A 71 6.35 -1.27 14.19
C ARG A 71 4.92 -0.89 13.79
N MET A 72 4.17 -0.41 14.75
CA MET A 72 2.89 0.25 14.52
C MET A 72 2.90 1.58 15.27
N PHE A 73 2.67 2.66 14.55
CA PHE A 73 2.63 4.00 15.14
C PHE A 73 1.25 4.61 14.94
N LYS A 74 0.64 5.03 16.04
CA LYS A 74 -0.58 5.84 15.96
C LYS A 74 -0.23 7.18 15.32
N SER A 75 -1.07 7.65 14.41
CA SER A 75 -0.83 8.92 13.72
C SER A 75 -0.67 10.06 14.71
N THR A 76 0.35 10.89 14.50
CA THR A 76 0.63 12.10 15.28
C THR A 76 -0.50 13.14 15.16
N THR A 77 -1.36 13.04 14.13
CA THR A 77 -2.54 13.89 13.96
C THR A 77 -3.76 13.41 14.78
N LYS A 78 -3.68 12.26 15.42
CA LYS A 78 -4.75 11.67 16.24
C LYS A 78 -4.46 11.81 17.72
N SER A 79 -5.52 11.91 18.54
CA SER A 79 -5.36 11.96 19.99
C SER A 79 -4.62 10.72 20.52
N GLN A 80 -3.47 10.91 21.13
CA GLN A 80 -2.66 9.80 21.64
C GLN A 80 -3.28 9.14 22.89
N ASN A 81 -4.15 9.85 23.61
CA ASN A 81 -4.75 9.41 24.86
C ASN A 81 -6.06 8.62 24.68
N ALA A 82 -6.63 8.60 23.47
CA ALA A 82 -7.86 7.87 23.16
C ALA A 82 -7.55 6.50 22.56
N ALA A 83 -8.39 5.51 22.81
CA ALA A 83 -8.39 4.28 22.02
C ALA A 83 -8.66 4.65 20.55
N GLY A 84 -7.83 4.14 19.64
CA GLY A 84 -7.94 4.42 18.21
C GLY A 84 -8.47 3.23 17.43
N ALA A 85 -9.02 3.49 16.26
CA ALA A 85 -9.27 2.46 15.26
C ALA A 85 -7.93 1.94 14.71
N LEU A 86 -7.94 0.77 14.07
CA LEU A 86 -6.77 0.24 13.37
C LEU A 86 -6.25 1.25 12.33
N THR A 87 -7.18 1.91 11.64
CA THR A 87 -6.90 2.92 10.60
C THR A 87 -6.43 4.27 11.16
N ASP A 88 -6.32 4.43 12.47
CA ASP A 88 -5.64 5.58 13.09
C ASP A 88 -4.12 5.39 13.22
N SER A 89 -3.61 4.26 12.77
CA SER A 89 -2.19 3.90 12.86
C SER A 89 -1.62 3.52 11.49
N ILE A 90 -0.32 3.71 11.35
CA ILE A 90 0.48 3.17 10.25
C ILE A 90 1.18 1.89 10.68
N CYS A 91 1.46 1.00 9.73
CA CYS A 91 2.35 -0.13 9.94
C CYS A 91 3.67 0.13 9.23
N VAL A 92 4.77 -0.24 9.87
CA VAL A 92 6.12 0.00 9.36
C VAL A 92 6.95 -1.27 9.46
N TYR A 93 7.65 -1.58 8.38
CA TYR A 93 8.72 -2.58 8.38
C TYR A 93 10.06 -1.87 8.18
N ILE A 94 10.94 -1.96 9.17
CA ILE A 94 12.26 -1.33 9.16
C ILE A 94 13.19 -2.25 8.37
N GLU A 95 13.56 -1.84 7.17
CA GLU A 95 14.51 -2.58 6.34
C GLU A 95 15.95 -2.32 6.78
N GLN A 96 16.25 -1.05 7.08
CA GLN A 96 17.55 -0.63 7.58
C GLN A 96 17.37 0.41 8.69
N ARG A 97 18.14 0.25 9.76
CA ARG A 97 18.23 1.27 10.82
C ARG A 97 19.37 2.22 10.51
N GLY A 98 19.08 3.51 10.54
CA GLY A 98 20.07 4.57 10.44
C GLY A 98 20.90 4.74 11.71
N ALA A 99 21.91 5.60 11.64
CA ALA A 99 22.74 5.94 12.78
C ALA A 99 22.25 7.20 13.53
N GLY A 100 21.23 7.88 13.03
CA GLY A 100 20.62 9.03 13.69
C GLY A 100 19.95 8.64 15.01
N THR A 101 19.89 9.58 15.94
CA THR A 101 19.27 9.39 17.26
C THR A 101 18.05 10.28 17.46
N GLU A 102 17.85 11.24 16.57
CA GLU A 102 16.78 12.21 16.61
C GLU A 102 15.90 12.09 15.36
N SER A 103 14.66 12.48 15.48
CA SER A 103 13.66 12.42 14.42
C SER A 103 13.13 13.80 14.05
N PRO A 104 12.72 14.04 12.80
CA PRO A 104 12.09 15.28 12.39
C PRO A 104 10.83 15.59 13.19
N THR A 105 10.53 16.86 13.37
CA THR A 105 9.27 17.35 13.90
C THR A 105 8.28 17.66 12.77
N TRP A 106 7.05 17.95 13.13
CA TRP A 106 5.99 18.35 12.18
C TRP A 106 6.35 19.55 11.31
N SER A 107 7.10 20.51 11.86
CA SER A 107 7.47 21.78 11.21
C SER A 107 8.75 21.71 10.37
N ASP A 108 9.47 20.63 10.44
CA ASP A 108 10.77 20.49 9.80
C ASP A 108 10.66 20.24 8.29
N THR A 109 11.75 20.53 7.59
CA THR A 109 11.95 20.17 6.19
C THR A 109 12.82 18.93 6.12
N VAL A 110 12.40 17.91 5.37
CA VAL A 110 13.17 16.68 5.18
C VAL A 110 13.75 16.58 3.77
N ARG A 111 14.86 15.85 3.66
CA ARG A 111 15.37 15.24 2.44
C ARG A 111 15.13 13.75 2.52
N VAL A 112 14.29 13.24 1.63
CA VAL A 112 13.84 11.84 1.64
C VAL A 112 13.88 11.25 0.25
N ASN A 113 14.50 10.07 0.10
CA ASN A 113 14.32 9.23 -1.08
C ASN A 113 13.09 8.37 -0.85
N TYR A 114 12.15 8.35 -1.80
CA TYR A 114 10.94 7.55 -1.64
C TYR A 114 10.39 7.02 -2.96
N ARG A 115 9.60 5.97 -2.84
CA ARG A 115 8.66 5.45 -3.84
C ARG A 115 7.33 5.13 -3.19
N GLY A 116 6.26 5.62 -3.79
CA GLY A 116 4.89 5.35 -3.37
C GLY A 116 4.22 4.37 -4.33
N TYR A 117 3.58 3.35 -3.77
CA TYR A 117 2.89 2.27 -4.48
C TYR A 117 1.45 2.16 -4.02
N LEU A 118 0.58 1.77 -4.95
CA LEU A 118 -0.76 1.29 -4.64
C LEU A 118 -0.71 -0.17 -4.18
N MET A 119 -1.81 -0.65 -3.58
CA MET A 119 -2.04 -2.06 -3.30
C MET A 119 -1.73 -2.90 -4.56
N PRO A 120 -1.07 -4.06 -4.42
CA PRO A 120 -0.81 -4.94 -5.55
C PRO A 120 -2.09 -5.36 -6.27
N THR A 121 -2.00 -5.44 -7.59
CA THR A 121 -3.06 -5.96 -8.45
C THR A 121 -2.48 -7.04 -9.36
N GLN A 122 -3.33 -7.94 -9.82
CA GLN A 122 -2.91 -8.90 -10.82
C GLN A 122 -2.91 -8.24 -12.20
N ASN A 123 -1.84 -8.44 -12.94
CA ASN A 123 -1.68 -7.98 -14.32
C ASN A 123 -1.28 -9.15 -15.21
N MET A 124 -1.75 -9.15 -16.45
CA MET A 124 -1.35 -10.14 -17.44
C MET A 124 -0.01 -9.70 -18.07
N VAL A 125 1.07 -10.44 -17.80
CA VAL A 125 2.39 -10.20 -18.37
C VAL A 125 2.83 -11.45 -19.12
N ASN A 126 3.06 -11.34 -20.43
CA ASN A 126 3.46 -12.45 -21.32
C ASN A 126 2.56 -13.71 -21.23
N GLY A 127 1.26 -13.52 -20.97
CA GLY A 127 0.29 -14.62 -20.85
C GLY A 127 0.19 -15.25 -19.46
N GLU A 128 0.87 -14.73 -18.47
CA GLU A 128 0.81 -15.15 -17.06
C GLU A 128 0.27 -14.04 -16.17
N TRP A 129 -0.51 -14.41 -15.14
CA TRP A 129 -0.97 -13.48 -14.13
C TRP A 129 0.14 -13.21 -13.12
N VAL A 130 0.59 -11.95 -13.04
CA VAL A 130 1.63 -11.49 -12.12
C VAL A 130 1.03 -10.45 -11.18
N GLU A 131 1.32 -10.59 -9.89
CA GLU A 131 0.96 -9.59 -8.89
C GLU A 131 2.00 -8.46 -8.90
N GLU A 132 1.55 -7.23 -9.15
CA GLU A 132 2.41 -6.06 -9.26
C GLU A 132 1.80 -4.85 -8.57
N SER A 133 2.64 -4.08 -7.86
CA SER A 133 2.27 -2.81 -7.25
C SER A 133 2.55 -1.66 -8.21
N LYS A 134 1.51 -0.91 -8.57
CA LYS A 134 1.65 0.28 -9.41
C LYS A 134 2.23 1.44 -8.62
N GLY A 135 3.38 1.98 -9.08
CA GLY A 135 3.95 3.21 -8.55
C GLY A 135 3.10 4.43 -8.92
N PHE A 136 2.93 5.36 -7.97
CA PHE A 136 2.20 6.61 -8.20
C PHE A 136 3.06 7.86 -7.98
N SER A 137 4.14 7.76 -7.20
CA SER A 137 5.06 8.88 -6.93
C SER A 137 6.44 8.36 -6.56
N GLN A 138 7.50 9.08 -6.93
CA GLN A 138 8.86 8.67 -6.61
C GLN A 138 9.85 9.82 -6.71
N SER A 139 10.97 9.73 -5.96
CA SER A 139 12.11 10.65 -6.06
C SER A 139 13.30 10.05 -6.80
N PHE A 140 13.33 8.73 -7.02
CA PHE A 140 14.44 8.04 -7.71
C PHE A 140 13.93 6.90 -8.61
N MET A 141 14.76 6.46 -9.56
CA MET A 141 14.49 5.36 -10.50
C MET A 141 15.44 4.17 -10.22
N GLY A 142 15.02 2.95 -10.55
CA GLY A 142 15.82 1.76 -10.35
C GLY A 142 16.02 1.39 -8.88
N GLU A 143 17.09 0.74 -8.50
CA GLU A 143 17.47 0.50 -7.11
C GLU A 143 17.94 1.81 -6.46
N LEU A 144 17.72 1.95 -5.14
CA LEU A 144 18.16 3.13 -4.42
C LEU A 144 19.68 3.10 -4.29
N ASP A 145 20.33 4.07 -4.90
CA ASP A 145 21.74 4.36 -4.70
C ASP A 145 21.87 5.78 -4.14
N ASN A 146 22.22 5.88 -2.86
CA ASN A 146 22.36 7.16 -2.16
C ASN A 146 23.52 8.02 -2.67
N GLN A 147 24.40 7.48 -3.54
CA GLN A 147 25.49 8.26 -4.13
C GLN A 147 25.02 9.08 -5.34
N ILE A 148 23.94 8.63 -6.00
CA ILE A 148 23.43 9.27 -7.23
C ILE A 148 22.00 9.77 -7.09
N ALA A 149 21.23 9.25 -6.13
CA ALA A 149 19.86 9.67 -5.92
C ALA A 149 19.78 11.10 -5.39
N VAL A 150 18.88 11.89 -5.95
CA VAL A 150 18.57 13.24 -5.47
C VAL A 150 17.34 13.15 -4.57
N PRO A 151 17.50 13.24 -3.24
CA PRO A 151 16.36 13.13 -2.34
C PRO A 151 15.41 14.32 -2.51
N ALA A 152 14.11 14.03 -2.49
CA ALA A 152 13.09 15.07 -2.52
C ALA A 152 13.19 15.95 -1.29
N LYS A 153 13.04 17.26 -1.46
CA LYS A 153 12.89 18.24 -0.39
C LYS A 153 11.42 18.49 -0.14
N MET A 154 10.95 18.26 1.07
CA MET A 154 9.54 18.53 1.44
C MET A 154 9.41 18.89 2.92
N GLY A 155 8.44 19.72 3.27
CA GLY A 155 8.03 19.91 4.67
C GLY A 155 7.31 18.65 5.17
N VAL A 156 7.59 18.22 6.40
CA VAL A 156 6.90 17.08 7.02
C VAL A 156 5.38 17.30 6.99
N SER A 157 4.92 18.50 7.32
CA SER A 157 3.50 18.88 7.34
C SER A 157 2.81 18.89 5.97
N SER A 158 3.55 18.86 4.86
CA SER A 158 2.99 18.82 3.51
C SER A 158 2.69 17.40 3.01
N ALA A 159 3.16 16.38 3.72
CA ALA A 159 2.89 14.99 3.39
C ALA A 159 1.50 14.54 3.89
N VAL A 160 0.97 13.45 3.33
CA VAL A 160 -0.23 12.81 3.88
C VAL A 160 0.01 12.40 5.34
N ALA A 161 -1.01 12.44 6.19
CA ALA A 161 -0.90 12.26 7.64
C ALA A 161 -0.11 11.01 8.05
N GLY A 162 -0.30 9.89 7.35
CA GLY A 162 0.44 8.65 7.62
C GLY A 162 1.91 8.75 7.27
N PHE A 163 2.28 9.39 6.15
CA PHE A 163 3.68 9.55 5.78
C PHE A 163 4.38 10.59 6.67
N ALA A 164 3.69 11.70 7.00
CA ALA A 164 4.17 12.65 8.00
C ALA A 164 4.40 12.00 9.36
N THR A 165 3.52 11.06 9.77
CA THR A 165 3.72 10.27 10.99
C THR A 165 4.99 9.42 10.89
N ALA A 166 5.21 8.69 9.78
CA ALA A 166 6.41 7.89 9.60
C ALA A 166 7.68 8.73 9.73
N LEU A 167 7.75 9.86 9.01
CA LEU A 167 8.90 10.77 9.05
C LEU A 167 9.24 11.25 10.46
N GLN A 168 8.24 11.48 11.33
CA GLN A 168 8.43 11.92 12.71
C GLN A 168 8.92 10.81 13.66
N TYR A 169 8.97 9.55 13.21
CA TYR A 169 9.54 8.42 13.93
C TYR A 169 10.82 7.87 13.27
N MET A 170 11.12 8.27 12.04
CA MET A 170 12.35 7.89 11.35
C MET A 170 13.56 8.64 11.89
N HIS A 171 14.69 7.96 11.93
CA HIS A 171 16.00 8.57 12.17
C HIS A 171 16.76 8.72 10.85
N LYS A 172 17.71 9.65 10.82
CA LYS A 172 18.59 9.83 9.65
C LYS A 172 19.29 8.53 9.28
N GLY A 173 19.15 8.13 8.03
CA GLY A 173 19.69 6.90 7.46
C GLY A 173 18.75 5.69 7.53
N ASP A 174 17.60 5.81 8.19
CA ASP A 174 16.59 4.75 8.17
C ASP A 174 16.05 4.49 6.76
N VAL A 175 15.79 3.21 6.48
CA VAL A 175 15.07 2.76 5.29
C VAL A 175 13.88 1.92 5.73
N TRP A 176 12.67 2.39 5.41
CA TRP A 176 11.43 1.79 5.87
C TRP A 176 10.46 1.51 4.74
N TRP A 177 9.71 0.41 4.88
CA TRP A 177 8.42 0.22 4.21
C TRP A 177 7.33 0.75 5.13
N VAL A 178 6.53 1.69 4.64
CA VAL A 178 5.47 2.35 5.41
C VAL A 178 4.14 2.07 4.75
N TYR A 179 3.24 1.42 5.48
CA TYR A 179 1.89 1.07 5.02
C TYR A 179 0.89 1.99 5.70
N ILE A 180 0.13 2.70 4.89
CA ILE A 180 -0.73 3.81 5.31
C ILE A 180 -2.17 3.49 4.90
N PRO A 181 -3.11 3.36 5.84
CA PRO A 181 -4.52 3.19 5.51
C PRO A 181 -5.09 4.45 4.85
N SER A 182 -6.13 4.29 4.06
CA SER A 182 -6.73 5.40 3.30
C SER A 182 -7.10 6.61 4.16
N GLU A 183 -7.51 6.39 5.41
CA GLU A 183 -7.90 7.43 6.38
C GLU A 183 -6.75 8.35 6.80
N LEU A 184 -5.53 7.90 6.66
CA LEU A 184 -4.30 8.66 6.91
C LEU A 184 -3.59 9.06 5.60
N ALA A 185 -4.22 8.79 4.45
CA ALA A 185 -3.78 9.13 3.11
C ALA A 185 -4.74 10.15 2.47
N TYR A 186 -5.33 9.83 1.33
CA TYR A 186 -6.25 10.72 0.60
C TYR A 186 -7.75 10.46 0.92
N GLY A 187 -8.07 9.47 1.76
CA GLY A 187 -9.43 9.13 2.15
C GLY A 187 -10.32 8.83 0.95
N SER A 188 -11.48 9.47 0.90
CA SER A 188 -12.46 9.36 -0.19
C SER A 188 -12.13 10.20 -1.42
N GLN A 189 -10.97 10.86 -1.45
CA GLN A 189 -10.54 11.70 -2.56
C GLN A 189 -9.58 10.93 -3.48
N SER A 190 -9.59 11.27 -4.78
CA SER A 190 -8.53 10.87 -5.70
C SER A 190 -7.38 11.89 -5.71
N ALA A 191 -6.16 11.42 -5.97
CA ALA A 191 -5.00 12.30 -6.12
C ALA A 191 -4.10 11.77 -7.26
N GLY A 192 -4.11 12.44 -8.39
CA GLY A 192 -3.42 11.95 -9.59
C GLY A 192 -3.90 10.56 -9.99
N SER A 193 -3.01 9.57 -9.96
CA SER A 193 -3.33 8.16 -10.26
C SER A 193 -3.80 7.36 -9.04
N VAL A 194 -3.87 7.98 -7.85
CA VAL A 194 -4.36 7.34 -6.62
C VAL A 194 -5.89 7.41 -6.62
N LEU A 195 -6.52 6.24 -6.54
CA LEU A 195 -7.98 6.13 -6.43
C LEU A 195 -8.46 6.41 -5.01
N PRO A 196 -9.73 6.81 -4.81
CA PRO A 196 -10.32 6.93 -3.49
C PRO A 196 -10.17 5.63 -2.68
N TYR A 197 -10.01 5.76 -1.38
CA TYR A 197 -9.86 4.65 -0.43
C TYR A 197 -8.65 3.75 -0.67
N SER A 198 -7.60 4.26 -1.33
CA SER A 198 -6.35 3.51 -1.53
C SER A 198 -5.53 3.45 -0.25
N THR A 199 -5.12 2.26 0.14
CA THR A 199 -3.98 2.05 1.03
C THR A 199 -2.71 2.37 0.27
N LEU A 200 -1.83 3.18 0.86
CA LEU A 200 -0.56 3.55 0.26
C LEU A 200 0.59 2.79 0.91
N THR A 201 1.52 2.36 0.09
CA THR A 201 2.79 1.78 0.55
C THR A 201 3.92 2.68 0.10
N PHE A 202 4.77 3.12 1.02
CA PHE A 202 5.98 3.86 0.69
C PHE A 202 7.22 3.07 1.08
N TYR A 203 8.15 2.99 0.16
CA TYR A 203 9.56 2.72 0.46
C TYR A 203 10.23 4.07 0.67
N ALA A 204 10.81 4.32 1.84
CA ALA A 204 11.32 5.62 2.22
C ALA A 204 12.69 5.50 2.92
N ASN A 205 13.63 6.36 2.51
CA ASN A 205 14.93 6.55 3.16
C ASN A 205 15.05 8.01 3.61
N LEU A 206 15.10 8.25 4.92
CA LEU A 206 15.32 9.59 5.48
C LEU A 206 16.81 9.92 5.40
N VAL A 207 17.14 10.89 4.54
CA VAL A 207 18.52 11.29 4.29
C VAL A 207 18.98 12.37 5.23
N GLU A 208 18.16 13.42 5.41
CA GLU A 208 18.48 14.59 6.27
C GLU A 208 17.19 15.31 6.65
N TYR A 209 17.26 16.13 7.69
CA TYR A 209 16.20 17.07 8.03
C TYR A 209 16.77 18.39 8.56
N TYR A 210 15.97 19.44 8.53
CA TYR A 210 16.33 20.82 8.84
C TYR A 210 15.21 21.45 9.66
N GLU A 211 15.58 22.14 10.75
CA GLU A 211 14.63 22.87 11.59
C GLU A 211 14.03 24.10 10.86
N PRO A 212 12.88 24.63 11.31
CA PRO A 212 12.31 25.82 10.74
C PRO A 212 13.26 27.00 10.79
N GLY A 213 13.52 27.59 9.63
CA GLY A 213 14.44 28.73 9.51
C GLY A 213 15.89 28.37 9.19
N GLU A 214 16.24 27.10 9.22
CA GLU A 214 17.52 26.66 8.70
C GLU A 214 17.58 26.73 7.18
N ASP A 215 18.76 27.06 6.67
CA ASP A 215 19.00 27.02 5.21
C ASP A 215 19.11 25.58 4.76
N VAL A 216 18.28 25.21 3.78
CA VAL A 216 18.31 23.84 3.19
C VAL A 216 19.18 23.90 1.94
N PRO A 217 20.47 23.46 2.00
CA PRO A 217 21.39 23.60 0.91
C PRO A 217 20.95 22.82 -0.33
N ASP A 218 21.41 23.24 -1.50
CA ASP A 218 21.22 22.46 -2.72
C ASP A 218 21.89 21.09 -2.59
N TRP A 219 21.23 20.09 -3.15
CA TRP A 219 21.79 18.74 -3.16
C TRP A 219 22.95 18.67 -4.18
N LYS A 220 24.09 18.19 -3.73
CA LYS A 220 25.32 18.13 -4.55
C LYS A 220 25.54 16.74 -5.10
#